data_12f9ffd92ad537067038f31a1c72a2de
#
_entry.id   12f9ffd92ad537067038f31a1c72a2de
#
_cell.length_a   1.000
_cell.length_b   1.000
_cell.length_c   1.000
_cell.angle_alpha   90.00
_cell.angle_beta   90.00
_cell.angle_gamma   90.00
#
_symmetry.space_group_name_H-M   'P 1'
#
loop_
_entity.id
_entity.type
_entity.pdbx_description
1 polymer ?
#
loop_
_entity_poly.entity_id
_entity_poly.type
_entity_poly.pdbx_seq_one_letter_code
_entity_poly.pdbx_strand_id
1 'polypeptide(L)'
;MSGIGHAGWRHAHGRGRRAGRLGTDTRLEAPLRQVDPGVARDIAQWFLDAPARSGERLVTAAYRDLQEQTDRQFAELTRPDGPFGYTVAWTREPVPYSTATELIEAVRATGVLEVTAARVDRHRPHPALDCAVGGPYDRFRAVHDIVGHVMPGYGFDRNAEYSAWLRQSRLFSGLARWAAATELHAEHSVTWTTRQFPEHKAVLLPRRLLRRSSSS
;
A
#
# COMPACT_ATOMS: atom_id res chain seq x y z
N MET A 1 17.20 -22.50 36.68
CA MET A 1 17.75 -22.75 35.32
C MET A 1 16.59 -23.17 34.44
N SER A 2 15.99 -22.27 33.75
CA SER A 2 14.83 -22.53 32.88
C SER A 2 15.12 -21.89 31.52
N GLY A 3 15.33 -22.76 30.52
CA GLY A 3 15.65 -22.38 29.16
C GLY A 3 14.43 -21.77 28.46
N ILE A 4 14.59 -20.58 27.94
CA ILE A 4 13.61 -19.92 27.08
C ILE A 4 13.84 -20.46 25.68
N GLY A 5 12.87 -21.23 25.17
CA GLY A 5 12.88 -21.81 23.85
C GLY A 5 12.77 -20.70 22.79
N HIS A 6 13.78 -20.61 21.93
CA HIS A 6 13.71 -19.86 20.69
C HIS A 6 12.67 -20.53 19.76
N ALA A 7 11.53 -19.89 19.58
CA ALA A 7 10.62 -20.23 18.48
C ALA A 7 11.30 -19.82 17.17
N GLY A 8 11.93 -20.79 16.53
CA GLY A 8 12.56 -20.61 15.23
C GLY A 8 11.46 -20.36 14.17
N TRP A 9 11.58 -19.27 13.46
CA TRP A 9 10.86 -19.02 12.23
C TRP A 9 11.37 -20.01 11.18
N ARG A 10 10.61 -21.10 11.00
CA ARG A 10 10.92 -22.08 9.95
C ARG A 10 10.39 -21.53 8.65
N HIS A 11 11.29 -21.36 7.68
CA HIS A 11 10.93 -21.22 6.27
C HIS A 11 10.05 -22.43 5.89
N ALA A 12 8.76 -22.20 5.75
CA ALA A 12 7.87 -23.18 5.16
C ALA A 12 8.10 -23.15 3.64
N HIS A 13 9.09 -23.93 3.18
CA HIS A 13 9.15 -24.31 1.77
C HIS A 13 7.99 -25.29 1.50
N GLY A 14 6.77 -24.76 1.42
CA GLY A 14 5.63 -25.44 0.87
C GLY A 14 5.91 -25.62 -0.63
N ARG A 15 5.91 -26.86 -1.09
CA ARG A 15 6.00 -27.22 -2.51
C ARG A 15 4.97 -26.39 -3.27
N GLY A 16 5.46 -25.46 -4.10
CA GLY A 16 4.64 -24.57 -4.89
C GLY A 16 3.67 -25.35 -5.77
N ARG A 17 2.39 -25.28 -5.44
CA ARG A 17 1.36 -25.36 -6.46
C ARG A 17 1.62 -24.14 -7.35
N ARG A 18 1.93 -24.39 -8.63
CA ARG A 18 2.05 -23.35 -9.63
C ARG A 18 0.80 -22.48 -9.50
N ALA A 19 0.98 -21.24 -9.04
CA ALA A 19 -0.02 -20.21 -9.22
C ALA A 19 -0.42 -20.29 -10.68
N GLY A 20 -1.71 -20.52 -10.95
CA GLY A 20 -2.20 -20.57 -12.31
C GLY A 20 -1.64 -19.34 -12.97
N ARG A 21 -0.88 -19.51 -14.07
CA ARG A 21 -0.27 -18.41 -14.81
C ARG A 21 -1.34 -17.34 -14.99
N LEU A 22 -1.25 -16.25 -14.24
CA LEU A 22 -1.80 -15.00 -14.72
C LEU A 22 -1.13 -14.84 -16.07
N GLY A 23 -1.94 -14.95 -17.14
CA GLY A 23 -1.40 -15.03 -18.48
C GLY A 23 -0.37 -13.94 -18.63
N THR A 24 0.78 -14.28 -19.18
CA THR A 24 1.82 -13.35 -19.63
C THR A 24 1.25 -12.52 -20.79
N ASP A 25 0.11 -11.88 -20.57
CA ASP A 25 -0.40 -10.87 -21.48
C ASP A 25 0.31 -9.55 -21.13
N THR A 26 1.51 -9.43 -21.66
CA THR A 26 2.34 -8.20 -21.63
C THR A 26 1.65 -6.99 -22.28
N ARG A 27 0.39 -7.13 -22.70
CA ARG A 27 -0.39 -6.10 -23.37
C ARG A 27 -1.28 -5.27 -22.44
N LEU A 28 -1.23 -5.48 -21.12
CA LEU A 28 -2.07 -4.77 -20.17
C LEU A 28 -1.28 -3.95 -19.15
N GLU A 29 -0.13 -3.43 -19.52
CA GLU A 29 0.39 -2.26 -18.84
C GLU A 29 -0.54 -1.10 -19.22
N ALA A 30 -1.51 -0.83 -18.35
CA ALA A 30 -2.33 0.35 -18.54
C ALA A 30 -1.39 1.57 -18.58
N PRO A 31 -1.55 2.50 -19.54
CA PRO A 31 -0.63 3.60 -19.68
C PRO A 31 -0.55 4.39 -18.37
N LEU A 32 0.67 4.79 -17.99
CA LEU A 32 0.88 5.62 -16.82
C LEU A 32 0.14 6.94 -16.97
N ARG A 33 -0.57 7.31 -15.92
CA ARG A 33 -1.22 8.63 -15.84
C ARG A 33 -0.20 9.63 -15.29
N GLN A 34 -0.16 10.79 -15.87
CA GLN A 34 0.70 11.86 -15.38
C GLN A 34 -0.01 12.62 -14.27
N VAL A 35 0.69 12.83 -13.15
CA VAL A 35 0.20 13.71 -12.10
C VAL A 35 0.51 15.16 -12.45
N ASP A 36 -0.46 16.05 -12.32
CA ASP A 36 -0.22 17.49 -12.44
C ASP A 36 0.72 17.96 -11.31
N PRO A 37 1.91 18.53 -11.66
CA PRO A 37 2.88 18.97 -10.66
C PRO A 37 2.38 20.06 -9.72
N GLY A 38 1.48 20.92 -10.18
CA GLY A 38 0.88 21.98 -9.38
C GLY A 38 -0.09 21.39 -8.36
N VAL A 39 -0.97 20.49 -8.80
CA VAL A 39 -1.91 19.80 -7.91
C VAL A 39 -1.15 19.00 -6.86
N ALA A 40 -0.09 18.29 -7.23
CA ALA A 40 0.70 17.52 -6.27
C ALA A 40 1.39 18.42 -5.23
N ARG A 41 1.91 19.59 -5.62
CA ARG A 41 2.46 20.57 -4.66
C ARG A 41 1.39 21.11 -3.71
N ASP A 42 0.21 21.43 -4.22
CA ASP A 42 -0.91 21.92 -3.38
C ASP A 42 -1.34 20.86 -2.36
N ILE A 43 -1.37 19.59 -2.78
CA ILE A 43 -1.68 18.45 -1.89
C ILE A 43 -0.59 18.25 -0.85
N ALA A 44 0.69 18.28 -1.26
CA ALA A 44 1.82 18.14 -0.35
C ALA A 44 1.81 19.26 0.71
N GLN A 45 1.66 20.49 0.29
CA GLN A 45 1.59 21.64 1.21
C GLN A 45 0.42 21.50 2.18
N TRP A 46 -0.77 21.16 1.67
CA TRP A 46 -1.92 20.94 2.53
C TRP A 46 -1.66 19.83 3.55
N PHE A 47 -1.05 18.70 3.15
CA PHE A 47 -0.78 17.59 4.06
C PHE A 47 0.21 18.00 5.15
N LEU A 48 1.27 18.72 4.80
CA LEU A 48 2.26 19.22 5.77
C LEU A 48 1.63 20.15 6.80
N ASP A 49 0.76 21.06 6.36
CA ASP A 49 0.11 22.06 7.22
C ASP A 49 -1.08 21.49 8.01
N ALA A 50 -1.67 20.38 7.56
CA ALA A 50 -2.83 19.80 8.22
C ALA A 50 -2.48 19.31 9.64
N PRO A 51 -3.23 19.71 10.67
CA PRO A 51 -3.07 19.14 12.00
C PRO A 51 -3.54 17.70 12.02
N ALA A 52 -2.91 16.86 12.85
CA ALA A 52 -3.39 15.49 13.06
C ALA A 52 -4.82 15.50 13.63
N ARG A 53 -5.71 14.66 13.08
CA ARG A 53 -7.15 14.65 13.40
C ARG A 53 -7.70 13.26 13.72
N SER A 54 -6.84 12.36 14.18
CA SER A 54 -7.20 10.95 14.44
C SER A 54 -8.40 10.77 15.38
N GLY A 55 -8.67 11.72 16.29
CA GLY A 55 -9.81 11.69 17.20
C GLY A 55 -11.13 12.23 16.61
N GLU A 56 -11.13 12.83 15.43
CA GLU A 56 -12.35 13.32 14.80
C GLU A 56 -13.24 12.16 14.33
N ARG A 57 -14.56 12.22 14.62
CA ARG A 57 -15.49 11.15 14.29
C ARG A 57 -15.46 10.74 12.81
N LEU A 58 -15.38 11.71 11.91
CA LEU A 58 -15.36 11.44 10.46
C LEU A 58 -14.06 10.77 10.05
N VAL A 59 -12.92 11.19 10.59
CA VAL A 59 -11.62 10.59 10.35
C VAL A 59 -11.60 9.16 10.88
N THR A 60 -12.01 8.95 12.13
CA THR A 60 -12.10 7.62 12.73
C THR A 60 -12.99 6.68 11.90
N ALA A 61 -14.15 7.15 11.44
CA ALA A 61 -15.04 6.35 10.60
C ALA A 61 -14.38 6.02 9.24
N ALA A 62 -13.69 6.96 8.63
CA ALA A 62 -13.03 6.77 7.33
C ALA A 62 -11.89 5.74 7.41
N TYR A 63 -11.09 5.78 8.45
CA TYR A 63 -10.00 4.82 8.63
C TYR A 63 -10.51 3.43 9.04
N ARG A 64 -11.60 3.34 9.79
CA ARG A 64 -12.26 2.05 10.04
C ARG A 64 -12.79 1.45 8.73
N ASP A 65 -13.47 2.23 7.90
CA ASP A 65 -13.97 1.78 6.60
C ASP A 65 -12.80 1.37 5.68
N LEU A 66 -11.66 2.11 5.72
CA LEU A 66 -10.44 1.77 4.99
C LEU A 66 -9.90 0.41 5.43
N GLN A 67 -9.77 0.19 6.73
CA GLN A 67 -9.33 -1.08 7.29
C GLN A 67 -10.24 -2.23 6.85
N GLU A 68 -11.55 -2.12 7.03
CA GLU A 68 -12.50 -3.17 6.68
C GLU A 68 -12.49 -3.51 5.19
N GLN A 69 -12.35 -2.51 4.31
CA GLN A 69 -12.27 -2.74 2.87
C GLN A 69 -10.92 -3.32 2.47
N THR A 70 -9.83 -2.89 3.09
CA THR A 70 -8.50 -3.46 2.90
C THR A 70 -8.45 -4.92 3.33
N ASP A 71 -9.02 -5.26 4.47
CA ASP A 71 -9.05 -6.64 4.99
C ASP A 71 -9.77 -7.59 4.02
N ARG A 72 -10.88 -7.13 3.41
CA ARG A 72 -11.58 -7.89 2.37
C ARG A 72 -10.72 -8.08 1.11
N GLN A 73 -10.05 -7.01 0.65
CA GLN A 73 -9.16 -7.06 -0.50
C GLN A 73 -7.98 -8.00 -0.23
N PHE A 74 -7.36 -7.89 0.93
CA PHE A 74 -6.25 -8.73 1.34
C PHE A 74 -6.66 -10.21 1.38
N ALA A 75 -7.80 -10.53 1.98
CA ALA A 75 -8.34 -11.89 2.04
C ALA A 75 -8.61 -12.46 0.63
N GLU A 76 -9.11 -11.64 -0.29
CA GLU A 76 -9.35 -12.08 -1.69
C GLU A 76 -8.04 -12.32 -2.44
N LEU A 77 -7.03 -11.46 -2.25
CA LEU A 77 -5.73 -11.60 -2.90
C LEU A 77 -4.94 -12.82 -2.37
N THR A 78 -5.10 -13.15 -1.09
CA THR A 78 -4.33 -14.21 -0.42
C THR A 78 -5.08 -15.53 -0.28
N ARG A 79 -6.34 -15.61 -0.71
CA ARG A 79 -7.14 -16.84 -0.65
C ARG A 79 -6.49 -17.95 -1.48
N PRO A 80 -6.12 -19.10 -0.87
CA PRO A 80 -5.36 -20.15 -1.56
C PRO A 80 -6.03 -20.72 -2.82
N ASP A 81 -7.37 -20.84 -2.76
CA ASP A 81 -8.18 -21.35 -3.86
C ASP A 81 -8.83 -20.22 -4.69
N GLY A 82 -8.38 -18.99 -4.48
CA GLY A 82 -8.84 -17.80 -5.18
C GLY A 82 -8.14 -17.59 -6.52
N PRO A 83 -8.60 -16.60 -7.29
CA PRO A 83 -8.05 -16.31 -8.61
C PRO A 83 -6.61 -15.76 -8.55
N PHE A 84 -6.18 -15.25 -7.40
CA PHE A 84 -4.88 -14.61 -7.21
C PHE A 84 -3.89 -15.50 -6.46
N GLY A 85 -4.24 -15.97 -5.26
CA GLY A 85 -3.46 -16.93 -4.47
C GLY A 85 -2.08 -16.43 -4.01
N TYR A 86 -1.92 -15.10 -3.82
CA TYR A 86 -0.66 -14.55 -3.33
C TYR A 86 -0.38 -14.98 -1.89
N THR A 87 0.88 -15.20 -1.58
CA THR A 87 1.37 -15.35 -0.21
C THR A 87 2.07 -14.07 0.21
N VAL A 88 1.81 -13.57 1.42
CA VAL A 88 2.52 -12.42 1.98
C VAL A 88 3.40 -12.88 3.13
N ALA A 89 4.69 -12.59 3.04
CA ALA A 89 5.69 -12.85 4.06
C ALA A 89 6.07 -11.53 4.75
N TRP A 90 5.86 -11.48 6.07
CA TRP A 90 6.24 -10.32 6.88
C TRP A 90 7.72 -10.44 7.26
N THR A 91 8.54 -9.52 6.77
CA THR A 91 9.98 -9.52 7.01
C THR A 91 10.42 -8.40 7.95
N ARG A 92 11.64 -8.54 8.49
CA ARG A 92 12.34 -7.48 9.21
C ARG A 92 13.35 -6.73 8.34
N GLU A 93 13.57 -7.20 7.12
CA GLU A 93 14.41 -6.49 6.17
C GLU A 93 13.82 -5.13 5.85
N PRO A 94 14.57 -4.04 6.01
CA PRO A 94 14.04 -2.69 5.83
C PRO A 94 13.71 -2.38 4.37
N VAL A 95 14.35 -3.06 3.42
CA VAL A 95 14.13 -2.90 1.98
C VAL A 95 14.18 -4.30 1.33
N PRO A 96 13.08 -5.06 1.29
CA PRO A 96 13.07 -6.40 0.71
C PRO A 96 13.29 -6.37 -0.81
N TYR A 97 12.99 -5.26 -1.47
CA TYR A 97 13.21 -5.04 -2.91
C TYR A 97 13.86 -3.67 -3.13
N SER A 98 14.99 -3.65 -3.84
CA SER A 98 15.70 -2.41 -4.14
C SER A 98 15.06 -1.60 -5.26
N THR A 99 14.28 -2.25 -6.11
CA THR A 99 13.58 -1.64 -7.26
C THR A 99 12.20 -2.24 -7.46
N ALA A 100 11.33 -1.50 -8.14
CA ALA A 100 10.02 -2.02 -8.53
C ALA A 100 10.12 -3.22 -9.48
N THR A 101 11.12 -3.25 -10.36
CA THR A 101 11.36 -4.38 -11.25
C THR A 101 11.65 -5.65 -10.45
N GLU A 102 12.52 -5.56 -9.44
CA GLU A 102 12.82 -6.68 -8.54
C GLU A 102 11.56 -7.18 -7.81
N LEU A 103 10.76 -6.27 -7.25
CA LEU A 103 9.47 -6.60 -6.64
C LEU A 103 8.56 -7.36 -7.61
N ILE A 104 8.34 -6.77 -8.80
CA ILE A 104 7.41 -7.31 -9.79
C ILE A 104 7.85 -8.70 -10.27
N GLU A 105 9.13 -8.85 -10.62
CA GLU A 105 9.70 -10.11 -11.10
C GLU A 105 9.67 -11.19 -10.02
N ALA A 106 10.09 -10.88 -8.79
CA ALA A 106 10.10 -11.82 -7.68
C ALA A 106 8.68 -12.32 -7.36
N VAL A 107 7.70 -11.41 -7.24
CA VAL A 107 6.32 -11.79 -6.92
C VAL A 107 5.65 -12.54 -8.07
N ARG A 108 5.87 -12.14 -9.32
CA ARG A 108 5.35 -12.87 -10.49
C ARG A 108 5.94 -14.27 -10.64
N ALA A 109 7.20 -14.45 -10.28
CA ALA A 109 7.88 -15.75 -10.35
C ALA A 109 7.43 -16.71 -9.25
N THR A 110 7.22 -16.21 -8.04
CA THR A 110 7.03 -17.03 -6.84
C THR A 110 5.60 -17.03 -6.30
N GLY A 111 4.81 -15.99 -6.58
CA GLY A 111 3.53 -15.72 -5.92
C GLY A 111 3.69 -15.21 -4.48
N VAL A 112 4.93 -14.93 -4.04
CA VAL A 112 5.22 -14.49 -2.67
C VAL A 112 5.65 -13.03 -2.67
N LEU A 113 4.96 -12.20 -1.91
CA LEU A 113 5.32 -10.82 -1.63
C LEU A 113 5.96 -10.73 -0.24
N GLU A 114 7.16 -10.19 -0.14
CA GLU A 114 7.78 -9.82 1.12
C GLU A 114 7.45 -8.36 1.46
N VAL A 115 6.95 -8.11 2.66
CA VAL A 115 6.62 -6.77 3.15
C VAL A 115 7.35 -6.55 4.47
N THR A 116 8.11 -5.46 4.57
CA THR A 116 8.68 -5.03 5.85
C THR A 116 7.56 -4.77 6.84
N ALA A 117 7.54 -5.47 7.96
CA ALA A 117 6.53 -5.24 8.98
C ALA A 117 6.67 -3.81 9.54
N ALA A 118 5.58 -3.05 9.59
CA ALA A 118 5.57 -1.63 9.98
C ALA A 118 6.17 -1.39 11.38
N ARG A 119 6.05 -2.37 12.29
CA ARG A 119 6.65 -2.31 13.63
C ARG A 119 8.18 -2.27 13.61
N VAL A 120 8.80 -2.68 12.51
CA VAL A 120 10.26 -2.69 12.33
C VAL A 120 10.72 -1.40 11.65
N ASP A 121 9.83 -0.76 10.94
CA ASP A 121 10.10 0.51 10.29
C ASP A 121 10.38 1.59 11.35
N ARG A 122 11.39 2.41 11.11
CA ARG A 122 11.82 3.48 12.03
C ARG A 122 10.84 4.64 12.07
N HIS A 123 9.79 4.59 11.24
CA HIS A 123 8.74 5.58 11.20
C HIS A 123 7.81 5.42 12.42
N ARG A 124 7.24 6.53 12.87
CA ARG A 124 6.27 6.52 13.97
C ARG A 124 5.08 5.64 13.60
N PRO A 125 4.46 4.96 14.60
CA PRO A 125 3.27 4.16 14.34
C PRO A 125 2.20 4.98 13.64
N HIS A 126 1.46 4.34 12.73
CA HIS A 126 0.34 4.99 12.07
C HIS A 126 -0.75 5.36 13.09
N PRO A 127 -1.25 6.62 13.11
CA PRO A 127 -2.13 7.11 14.19
C PRO A 127 -3.54 6.50 14.18
N ALA A 128 -3.96 5.82 13.10
CA ALA A 128 -5.31 5.27 12.96
C ALA A 128 -5.37 3.81 12.47
N LEU A 129 -4.25 3.22 12.05
CA LEU A 129 -4.17 1.82 11.64
C LEU A 129 -3.18 1.08 12.54
N ASP A 130 -3.57 -0.09 13.06
CA ASP A 130 -2.68 -0.90 13.89
C ASP A 130 -1.49 -1.41 13.08
N CYS A 131 -0.28 -1.16 13.61
CA CYS A 131 1.00 -1.54 13.04
C CYS A 131 1.55 -2.86 13.60
N ALA A 132 0.73 -3.70 14.23
CA ALA A 132 1.13 -5.06 14.57
C ALA A 132 1.54 -5.82 13.29
N VAL A 133 2.49 -6.75 13.40
CA VAL A 133 2.95 -7.57 12.27
C VAL A 133 1.77 -8.29 11.63
N GLY A 134 1.56 -8.06 10.33
CA GLY A 134 0.40 -8.54 9.62
C GLY A 134 -0.91 -7.85 10.01
N GLY A 135 -0.83 -6.74 10.74
CA GLY A 135 -1.96 -5.91 11.13
C GLY A 135 -2.55 -5.08 9.96
N PRO A 136 -3.56 -4.25 10.25
CA PRO A 136 -4.25 -3.45 9.24
C PRO A 136 -3.33 -2.62 8.35
N TYR A 137 -2.31 -1.97 8.93
CA TYR A 137 -1.40 -1.15 8.15
C TYR A 137 -0.50 -2.00 7.23
N ASP A 138 0.03 -3.11 7.73
CA ASP A 138 0.82 -4.04 6.92
C ASP A 138 -0.01 -4.61 5.76
N ARG A 139 -1.27 -5.01 6.02
CA ARG A 139 -2.18 -5.49 4.97
C ARG A 139 -2.50 -4.41 3.93
N PHE A 140 -2.66 -3.16 4.36
CA PHE A 140 -2.87 -2.03 3.45
C PHE A 140 -1.69 -1.86 2.48
N ARG A 141 -0.45 -1.94 2.99
CA ARG A 141 0.78 -1.89 2.18
C ARG A 141 0.87 -3.08 1.22
N ALA A 142 0.62 -4.31 1.72
CA ALA A 142 0.63 -5.50 0.87
C ALA A 142 -0.39 -5.43 -0.29
N VAL A 143 -1.60 -4.94 -0.01
CA VAL A 143 -2.62 -4.70 -1.06
C VAL A 143 -2.14 -3.66 -2.05
N HIS A 144 -1.48 -2.58 -1.57
CA HIS A 144 -0.91 -1.56 -2.44
C HIS A 144 0.16 -2.13 -3.36
N ASP A 145 1.11 -2.88 -2.83
CA ASP A 145 2.19 -3.46 -3.61
C ASP A 145 1.67 -4.43 -4.69
N ILE A 146 0.71 -5.28 -4.34
CA ILE A 146 0.13 -6.23 -5.30
C ILE A 146 -0.69 -5.49 -6.37
N VAL A 147 -1.68 -4.68 -5.96
CA VAL A 147 -2.65 -4.06 -6.87
C VAL A 147 -2.05 -2.87 -7.62
N GLY A 148 -1.22 -2.10 -6.93
CA GLY A 148 -0.63 -0.87 -7.45
C GLY A 148 0.60 -1.12 -8.32
N HIS A 149 1.42 -2.10 -7.99
CA HIS A 149 2.71 -2.32 -8.66
C HIS A 149 2.78 -3.68 -9.37
N VAL A 150 2.60 -4.79 -8.67
CA VAL A 150 2.81 -6.13 -9.23
C VAL A 150 1.86 -6.45 -10.39
N MET A 151 0.56 -6.23 -10.18
CA MET A 151 -0.45 -6.54 -11.20
C MET A 151 -0.29 -5.70 -12.48
N PRO A 152 -0.17 -4.36 -12.40
CA PRO A 152 -0.05 -3.51 -13.59
C PRO A 152 1.38 -3.43 -14.14
N GLY A 153 2.41 -3.81 -13.36
CA GLY A 153 3.81 -3.62 -13.74
C GLY A 153 4.30 -2.18 -13.54
N TYR A 154 3.71 -1.42 -12.61
CA TYR A 154 4.09 -0.03 -12.37
C TYR A 154 5.35 0.09 -11.49
N GLY A 155 6.23 1.03 -11.87
CA GLY A 155 7.41 1.39 -11.09
C GLY A 155 7.11 2.16 -9.81
N PHE A 156 8.18 2.68 -9.17
CA PHE A 156 8.09 3.53 -7.96
C PHE A 156 8.34 5.01 -8.28
N ASP A 157 8.31 5.40 -9.55
CA ASP A 157 8.39 6.82 -9.90
C ASP A 157 7.06 7.55 -9.64
N ARG A 158 7.13 8.87 -9.70
CA ARG A 158 5.99 9.74 -9.38
C ARG A 158 4.71 9.41 -10.14
N ASN A 159 4.81 9.15 -11.43
CA ASN A 159 3.64 8.88 -12.27
C ASN A 159 3.13 7.45 -12.08
N ALA A 160 4.05 6.52 -11.80
CA ALA A 160 3.72 5.15 -11.46
C ALA A 160 2.95 5.07 -10.14
N GLU A 161 3.41 5.74 -9.08
CA GLU A 161 2.71 5.83 -7.80
C GLU A 161 1.34 6.50 -7.93
N TYR A 162 1.25 7.57 -8.73
CA TYR A 162 -0.04 8.19 -9.02
C TYR A 162 -0.98 7.25 -9.76
N SER A 163 -0.48 6.48 -10.71
CA SER A 163 -1.25 5.48 -11.44
C SER A 163 -1.68 4.32 -10.53
N ALA A 164 -0.79 3.88 -9.63
CA ALA A 164 -1.08 2.89 -8.59
C ALA A 164 -2.22 3.37 -7.67
N TRP A 165 -2.15 4.62 -7.19
CA TRP A 165 -3.23 5.26 -6.44
C TRP A 165 -4.55 5.25 -7.22
N LEU A 166 -4.55 5.72 -8.48
CA LEU A 166 -5.77 5.78 -9.29
C LEU A 166 -6.39 4.39 -9.51
N ARG A 167 -5.56 3.37 -9.68
CA ARG A 167 -6.00 1.98 -9.81
C ARG A 167 -6.61 1.47 -8.52
N GLN A 168 -5.88 1.55 -7.42
CA GLN A 168 -6.31 1.03 -6.12
C GLN A 168 -7.52 1.81 -5.58
N SER A 169 -7.61 3.12 -5.84
CA SER A 169 -8.74 3.95 -5.40
C SER A 169 -10.10 3.47 -5.90
N ARG A 170 -10.12 2.72 -7.01
CA ARG A 170 -11.35 2.14 -7.57
C ARG A 170 -11.87 0.95 -6.76
N LEU A 171 -11.01 0.35 -5.94
CA LEU A 171 -11.35 -0.75 -5.05
C LEU A 171 -11.96 -0.27 -3.74
N PHE A 172 -11.90 1.03 -3.46
CA PHE A 172 -12.47 1.64 -2.27
C PHE A 172 -13.74 2.43 -2.61
N SER A 173 -14.68 2.41 -1.71
CA SER A 173 -15.91 3.18 -1.78
C SER A 173 -16.08 4.09 -0.56
N GLY A 174 -16.96 5.06 -0.66
CA GLY A 174 -17.36 5.91 0.47
C GLY A 174 -16.20 6.60 1.18
N LEU A 175 -16.16 6.47 2.49
CA LEU A 175 -15.16 7.11 3.35
C LEU A 175 -13.79 6.44 3.22
N ALA A 176 -13.74 5.12 2.98
CA ALA A 176 -12.49 4.39 2.77
C ALA A 176 -11.67 4.96 1.63
N ARG A 177 -12.30 5.29 0.49
CA ARG A 177 -11.62 5.92 -0.64
C ARG A 177 -11.01 7.28 -0.27
N TRP A 178 -11.67 7.99 0.63
CA TRP A 178 -11.18 9.30 1.07
C TRP A 178 -9.96 9.18 1.99
N ALA A 179 -9.96 8.23 2.92
CA ALA A 179 -8.78 7.92 3.73
C ALA A 179 -7.64 7.37 2.87
N ALA A 180 -7.91 6.44 1.94
CA ALA A 180 -6.90 5.91 1.01
C ALA A 180 -6.23 7.01 0.17
N ALA A 181 -6.95 8.10 -0.18
CA ALA A 181 -6.36 9.23 -0.88
C ALA A 181 -5.31 9.96 -0.03
N THR A 182 -5.47 10.00 1.27
CA THR A 182 -4.46 10.56 2.18
C THR A 182 -3.22 9.69 2.20
N GLU A 183 -3.39 8.39 2.41
CA GLU A 183 -2.29 7.43 2.51
C GLU A 183 -1.47 7.30 1.22
N LEU A 184 -2.15 7.14 0.09
CA LEU A 184 -1.48 6.84 -1.17
C LEU A 184 -1.14 8.07 -2.00
N HIS A 185 -2.00 9.08 -2.01
CA HIS A 185 -1.78 10.24 -2.88
C HIS A 185 -1.16 11.42 -2.16
N ALA A 186 -1.62 11.73 -0.94
CA ALA A 186 -1.07 12.88 -0.24
C ALA A 186 0.35 12.62 0.29
N GLU A 187 0.61 11.47 0.91
CA GLU A 187 1.95 11.10 1.38
C GLU A 187 2.96 11.00 0.26
N HIS A 188 2.62 10.37 -0.89
CA HIS A 188 3.49 10.34 -2.05
C HIS A 188 3.70 11.73 -2.67
N SER A 189 2.68 12.61 -2.66
CA SER A 189 2.88 14.00 -3.08
C SER A 189 3.91 14.74 -2.23
N VAL A 190 3.91 14.51 -0.90
CA VAL A 190 4.95 15.06 0.00
C VAL A 190 6.31 14.47 -0.33
N THR A 191 6.41 13.13 -0.43
CA THR A 191 7.66 12.43 -0.71
C THR A 191 8.33 12.96 -1.99
N TRP A 192 7.57 13.13 -3.07
CA TRP A 192 8.10 13.62 -4.32
C TRP A 192 8.42 15.12 -4.32
N THR A 193 7.72 15.91 -3.51
CA THR A 193 7.95 17.35 -3.42
C THR A 193 9.14 17.67 -2.53
N THR A 194 9.28 16.97 -1.39
CA THR A 194 10.30 17.26 -0.36
C THR A 194 11.51 16.32 -0.40
N ARG A 195 11.41 15.21 -1.12
CA ARG A 195 12.39 14.10 -1.11
C ARG A 195 12.50 13.40 0.26
N GLN A 196 11.50 13.53 1.10
CA GLN A 196 11.43 12.90 2.41
C GLN A 196 10.05 12.29 2.59
N PHE A 197 10.00 11.09 3.16
CA PHE A 197 8.74 10.47 3.51
C PHE A 197 8.14 11.21 4.73
N PRO A 198 6.87 11.63 4.69
CA PRO A 198 6.27 12.38 5.79
C PRO A 198 5.98 11.48 7.00
N GLU A 199 5.77 12.11 8.16
CA GLU A 199 5.11 11.42 9.27
C GLU A 199 3.65 11.13 8.90
N HIS A 200 3.19 9.92 9.24
CA HIS A 200 1.79 9.54 9.02
C HIS A 200 0.83 10.45 9.78
N LYS A 201 -0.24 10.85 9.13
CA LYS A 201 -1.30 11.67 9.72
C LYS A 201 -2.67 11.10 9.36
N ALA A 202 -3.47 10.74 10.36
CA ALA A 202 -4.88 10.44 10.12
C ALA A 202 -5.66 11.74 9.85
N VAL A 203 -5.78 12.08 8.58
CA VAL A 203 -6.51 13.26 8.08
C VAL A 203 -7.26 12.87 6.81
N LEU A 204 -8.14 13.72 6.31
CA LEU A 204 -8.87 13.45 5.06
C LEU A 204 -8.58 14.55 4.04
N LEU A 205 -7.95 14.18 2.93
CA LEU A 205 -7.62 15.09 1.84
C LEU A 205 -8.85 15.88 1.38
N PRO A 206 -8.82 17.22 1.31
CA PRO A 206 -9.97 18.03 0.92
C PRO A 206 -10.56 17.61 -0.43
N ARG A 207 -11.88 17.47 -0.51
CA ARG A 207 -12.57 17.02 -1.74
C ARG A 207 -12.23 17.86 -2.98
N ARG A 208 -11.95 19.16 -2.79
CA ARG A 208 -11.53 20.03 -3.90
C ARG A 208 -10.19 19.60 -4.51
N LEU A 209 -9.22 19.19 -3.67
CA LEU A 209 -7.92 18.70 -4.12
C LEU A 209 -8.04 17.30 -4.74
N LEU A 210 -8.83 16.43 -4.14
CA LEU A 210 -9.11 15.10 -4.67
C LEU A 210 -9.76 15.15 -6.05
N ARG A 211 -10.71 16.07 -6.28
CA ARG A 211 -11.33 16.24 -7.61
C ARG A 211 -10.34 16.75 -8.65
N ARG A 212 -9.49 17.72 -8.31
CA ARG A 212 -8.45 18.22 -9.22
C ARG A 212 -7.48 17.12 -9.65
N SER A 213 -7.10 16.24 -8.73
CA SER A 213 -6.19 15.13 -9.02
C SER A 213 -6.83 14.02 -9.87
N SER A 214 -8.15 13.92 -9.91
CA SER A 214 -8.84 12.87 -10.71
C SER A 214 -9.17 13.32 -12.14
N SER A 215 -8.95 14.60 -12.48
CA SER A 215 -9.30 15.21 -13.76
C SER A 215 -8.11 15.40 -14.71
N SER A 216 -6.91 14.97 -14.29
CA SER A 216 -5.65 15.10 -15.03
C SER A 216 -5.29 13.81 -15.83
#